data_e9761eef592955ee57b1c360881f1419
#
_entry.id   e9761eef592955ee57b1c360881f1419
#
_cell.length_a   1.000
_cell.length_b   1.000
_cell.length_c   1.000
_cell.angle_alpha   90.00
_cell.angle_beta   90.00
_cell.angle_gamma   90.00
#
_symmetry.space_group_name_H-M   'P 1'
#
loop_
_entity.id
_entity.type
_entity.pdbx_description
1 polymer ?
#
loop_
_entity_poly.entity_id
_entity_poly.type
_entity_poly.pdbx_seq_one_letter_code
_entity_poly.pdbx_strand_id
1 'polypeptide(L)'
;SEDCILILRTFLIKLKRLIKLQENINTKNQNIDSVISSYKPPIFWKEKEIVKKQIMILDYNKTKELISKTTEIEFMIKKNPQLSLNITTDFVMSHAK
;
A
#
# COMPACT_ATOMS: atom_id res chain seq x y z
N SER A 1 -13.39 13.29 6.91
CA SER A 1 -12.91 13.40 8.29
C SER A 1 -11.43 13.06 8.38
N GLU A 2 -10.80 13.50 9.45
CA GLU A 2 -9.38 13.27 9.67
C GLU A 2 -9.05 11.78 9.78
N ASP A 3 -9.94 11.01 10.40
CA ASP A 3 -9.73 9.57 10.58
C ASP A 3 -9.66 8.83 9.24
N CYS A 4 -10.52 9.20 8.32
CA CYS A 4 -10.52 8.59 6.98
C CYS A 4 -9.24 8.92 6.22
N ILE A 5 -8.77 10.16 6.34
CA ILE A 5 -7.52 10.59 5.69
C ILE A 5 -6.34 9.84 6.29
N LEU A 6 -6.32 9.63 7.61
CA LEU A 6 -5.26 8.86 8.27
C LEU A 6 -5.24 7.41 7.80
N ILE A 7 -6.41 6.78 7.66
CA ILE A 7 -6.51 5.42 7.14
C ILE A 7 -5.94 5.33 5.73
N LEU A 8 -6.33 6.27 4.87
CA LEU A 8 -5.85 6.30 3.49
C LEU A 8 -4.36 6.56 3.40
N ARG A 9 -3.83 7.46 4.23
CA ARG A 9 -2.39 7.75 4.25
C ARG A 9 -1.59 6.54 4.73
N THR A 10 -2.08 5.84 5.74
CA THR A 10 -1.43 4.62 6.23
C THR A 10 -1.40 3.56 5.14
N PHE A 11 -2.53 3.37 4.46
CA PHE A 11 -2.63 2.43 3.35
C PHE A 11 -1.67 2.82 2.21
N LEU A 12 -1.61 4.10 1.89
CA LEU A 12 -0.74 4.62 0.83
C LEU A 12 0.74 4.42 1.15
N ILE A 13 1.13 4.65 2.41
CA ILE A 13 2.51 4.42 2.86
C ILE A 13 2.89 2.95 2.65
N LYS A 14 2.00 2.03 3.02
CA LYS A 14 2.24 0.60 2.84
C LYS A 14 2.33 0.21 1.37
N LEU A 15 1.50 0.80 0.51
CA LEU A 15 1.56 0.56 -0.93
C LEU A 15 2.86 1.09 -1.55
N LYS A 16 3.30 2.25 -1.12
CA LYS A 16 4.56 2.83 -1.60
C LYS A 16 5.77 2.00 -1.17
N ARG A 17 5.73 1.46 0.04
CA ARG A 17 6.74 0.52 0.51
C ARG A 17 6.75 -0.73 -0.37
N LEU A 18 5.57 -1.25 -0.64
CA LEU A 18 5.41 -2.46 -1.46
C LEU A 18 5.97 -2.26 -2.86
N ILE A 19 5.68 -1.13 -3.49
CA ILE A 19 6.16 -0.89 -4.86
C ILE A 19 7.68 -0.75 -4.90
N LYS A 20 8.29 -0.16 -3.87
CA LYS A 20 9.75 -0.09 -3.79
C LYS A 20 10.39 -1.46 -3.64
N LEU A 21 9.78 -2.33 -2.85
CA LEU A 21 10.24 -3.71 -2.72
C LEU A 21 10.15 -4.44 -4.04
N GLN A 22 9.04 -4.28 -4.75
CA GLN A 22 8.84 -4.90 -6.06
C GLN A 22 9.84 -4.38 -7.10
N GLU A 23 10.13 -3.09 -7.08
CA GLU A 23 11.14 -2.50 -7.96
C GLU A 23 12.53 -3.12 -7.71
N ASN A 24 12.91 -3.28 -6.44
CA ASN A 24 14.20 -3.87 -6.10
C ASN A 24 14.30 -5.33 -6.52
N ILE A 25 13.20 -6.08 -6.39
CA ILE A 25 13.18 -7.47 -6.84
C ILE A 25 13.36 -7.55 -8.35
N ASN A 26 12.66 -6.69 -9.09
CA ASN A 26 12.66 -6.72 -10.55
C ASN A 26 13.96 -6.19 -11.17
N THR A 27 14.50 -5.09 -10.60
CA THR A 27 15.67 -4.43 -11.20
C THR A 27 16.99 -5.02 -10.74
N LYS A 28 17.10 -5.43 -9.46
CA LYS A 28 18.34 -5.96 -8.89
C LYS A 28 18.40 -7.47 -8.89
N ASN A 29 17.34 -8.12 -9.35
CA ASN A 29 17.23 -9.57 -9.40
C ASN A 29 17.54 -10.24 -8.07
N GLN A 30 17.14 -9.61 -6.96
CA GLN A 30 17.30 -10.14 -5.61
C GLN A 30 16.09 -10.97 -5.22
N ASN A 31 16.29 -11.92 -4.31
CA ASN A 31 15.13 -12.68 -3.84
C ASN A 31 14.30 -11.85 -2.85
N ILE A 32 13.06 -12.28 -2.64
CA ILE A 32 12.09 -11.55 -1.81
C ILE A 32 12.59 -11.36 -0.38
N ASP A 33 13.11 -12.42 0.22
CA ASP A 33 13.56 -12.36 1.61
C ASP A 33 14.74 -11.40 1.80
N SER A 34 15.67 -11.37 0.87
CA SER A 34 16.78 -10.43 0.88
C SER A 34 16.33 -8.98 0.81
N VAL A 35 15.41 -8.70 -0.09
CA VAL A 35 14.88 -7.35 -0.29
C VAL A 35 14.14 -6.87 0.96
N ILE A 36 13.30 -7.72 1.54
CA ILE A 36 12.55 -7.38 2.75
C ILE A 36 13.51 -7.12 3.92
N SER A 37 14.53 -7.96 4.07
CA SER A 37 15.48 -7.84 5.18
C SER A 37 16.36 -6.60 5.08
N SER A 38 16.65 -6.15 3.88
CA SER A 38 17.53 -5.00 3.65
C SER A 38 16.78 -3.68 3.51
N TYR A 39 15.45 -3.70 3.53
CA TYR A 39 14.65 -2.48 3.36
C TYR A 39 14.84 -1.53 4.55
N LYS A 40 14.94 -0.25 4.26
CA LYS A 40 15.07 0.80 5.30
C LYS A 40 14.00 1.86 5.08
N PRO A 41 13.25 2.24 6.15
CA PRO A 41 13.41 1.75 7.54
C PRO A 41 13.03 0.27 7.64
N PRO A 42 13.60 -0.48 8.64
CA PRO A 42 13.36 -1.91 8.74
C PRO A 42 11.88 -2.25 8.89
N ILE A 43 11.46 -3.31 8.21
CA ILE A 43 10.10 -3.81 8.32
C ILE A 43 9.97 -4.58 9.62
N PHE A 44 8.92 -4.25 10.39
CA PHE A 44 8.65 -4.95 11.66
C PHE A 44 8.51 -6.46 11.39
N TRP A 45 9.16 -7.28 12.22
CA TRP A 45 9.24 -8.73 11.95
C TRP A 45 7.87 -9.40 11.80
N LYS A 46 6.85 -8.93 12.54
CA LYS A 46 5.49 -9.48 12.42
C LYS A 46 4.84 -9.15 11.08
N GLU A 47 5.28 -8.09 10.42
CA GLU A 47 4.74 -7.70 9.13
C GLU A 47 5.44 -8.38 7.95
N LYS A 48 6.61 -8.98 8.16
CA LYS A 48 7.40 -9.55 7.05
C LYS A 48 6.64 -10.60 6.25
N GLU A 49 5.93 -11.49 6.93
CA GLU A 49 5.14 -12.53 6.25
C GLU A 49 3.97 -11.93 5.47
N ILE A 50 3.33 -10.92 6.05
CA ILE A 50 2.22 -10.23 5.37
C ILE A 50 2.73 -9.52 4.11
N VAL A 51 3.84 -8.82 4.21
CA VAL A 51 4.46 -8.11 3.08
C VAL A 51 4.88 -9.11 2.00
N LYS A 52 5.46 -10.24 2.38
CA LYS A 52 5.85 -11.27 1.44
C LYS A 52 4.65 -11.81 0.66
N LYS A 53 3.54 -12.06 1.35
CA LYS A 53 2.30 -12.50 0.70
C LYS A 53 1.75 -11.45 -0.25
N GLN A 54 1.80 -10.19 0.14
CA GLN A 54 1.34 -9.08 -0.71
C GLN A 54 2.16 -9.00 -2.00
N ILE A 55 3.49 -9.16 -1.90
CA ILE A 55 4.35 -9.17 -3.08
C ILE A 55 4.00 -10.31 -4.03
N MET A 56 3.65 -11.46 -3.49
CA MET A 56 3.30 -12.62 -4.29
C MET A 56 1.93 -12.50 -4.95
N ILE A 57 0.98 -11.81 -4.32
CA ILE A 57 -0.39 -11.68 -4.80
C ILE A 57 -0.54 -10.51 -5.77
N LEU A 58 0.08 -9.37 -5.46
CA LEU A 58 -0.06 -8.14 -6.25
C LEU A 58 1.15 -7.98 -7.16
N ASP A 59 0.92 -7.77 -8.45
CA ASP A 59 2.00 -7.42 -9.36
C ASP A 59 2.30 -5.93 -9.27
N TYR A 60 3.40 -5.53 -9.91
CA TYR A 60 3.87 -4.14 -9.90
C TYR A 60 2.81 -3.18 -10.46
N ASN A 61 2.19 -3.55 -11.58
CA ASN A 61 1.18 -2.70 -12.22
C ASN A 61 -0.06 -2.55 -11.35
N LYS A 62 -0.48 -3.61 -10.69
CA LYS A 62 -1.61 -3.56 -9.77
C LYS A 62 -1.32 -2.67 -8.58
N THR A 63 -0.11 -2.73 -8.03
CA THR A 63 0.30 -1.87 -6.92
C THR A 63 0.26 -0.39 -7.34
N LYS A 64 0.77 -0.08 -8.53
CA LYS A 64 0.72 1.29 -9.07
C LYS A 64 -0.72 1.76 -9.23
N GLU A 65 -1.59 0.91 -9.73
CA GLU A 65 -3.00 1.23 -9.89
C GLU A 65 -3.66 1.54 -8.55
N LEU A 66 -3.37 0.75 -7.52
CA LEU A 66 -3.90 0.97 -6.17
C LEU A 66 -3.41 2.29 -5.58
N ILE A 67 -2.14 2.64 -5.78
CA ILE A 67 -1.59 3.92 -5.34
C ILE A 67 -2.36 5.08 -5.99
N SER A 68 -2.57 4.99 -7.29
CA SER A 68 -3.28 6.01 -8.05
C SER A 68 -4.72 6.17 -7.55
N LYS A 69 -5.42 5.05 -7.37
CA LYS A 69 -6.81 5.08 -6.88
C LYS A 69 -6.91 5.61 -5.46
N THR A 70 -5.97 5.24 -4.60
CA THR A 70 -5.96 5.71 -3.21
C THR A 70 -5.75 7.22 -3.15
N THR A 71 -4.82 7.73 -3.96
CA THR A 71 -4.56 9.17 -4.06
C THR A 71 -5.78 9.92 -4.56
N GLU A 72 -6.46 9.36 -5.56
CA GLU A 72 -7.68 9.94 -6.11
C GLU A 72 -8.81 10.01 -5.07
N ILE A 73 -8.99 8.95 -4.30
CA ILE A 73 -10.01 8.90 -3.25
C ILE A 73 -9.70 9.92 -2.15
N GLU A 74 -8.43 10.03 -1.75
CA GLU A 74 -8.02 11.04 -0.76
C GLU A 74 -8.38 12.45 -1.24
N PHE A 75 -8.12 12.73 -2.51
CA PHE A 75 -8.45 14.01 -3.11
C PHE A 75 -9.96 14.28 -3.09
N MET A 76 -10.77 13.28 -3.44
CA MET A 76 -12.23 13.39 -3.43
C MET A 76 -12.77 13.65 -2.03
N ILE A 77 -12.22 12.97 -1.02
CA ILE A 77 -12.66 13.14 0.36
C ILE A 77 -12.32 14.55 0.87
N LYS A 78 -11.16 15.08 0.51
CA LYS A 78 -10.78 16.44 0.89
C LYS A 78 -11.72 17.49 0.30
N LYS A 79 -12.26 17.21 -0.89
CA LYS A 79 -13.25 18.10 -1.52
C LYS A 79 -14.65 17.93 -0.95
N ASN A 80 -15.00 16.72 -0.53
CA ASN A 80 -16.35 16.39 -0.08
C ASN A 80 -16.30 15.56 1.21
N PRO A 81 -16.07 16.21 2.37
CA PRO A 81 -15.92 15.48 3.63
C PRO A 81 -17.09 14.58 4.02
N GLN A 82 -18.30 14.90 3.53
CA GLN A 82 -19.48 14.09 3.85
C GLN A 82 -19.44 12.68 3.26
N LEU A 83 -18.65 12.46 2.22
CA LEU A 83 -18.57 11.17 1.54
C LEU A 83 -17.51 10.25 2.12
N SER A 84 -16.83 10.69 3.17
CA SER A 84 -15.55 10.13 3.54
C SER A 84 -15.57 8.69 4.03
N LEU A 85 -16.41 8.36 5.01
CA LEU A 85 -16.22 7.10 5.76
C LEU A 85 -16.55 5.86 4.93
N ASN A 86 -17.72 5.86 4.30
CA ASN A 86 -18.17 4.68 3.54
C ASN A 86 -17.28 4.38 2.35
N ILE A 87 -16.92 5.42 1.59
CA ILE A 87 -16.04 5.24 0.42
C ILE A 87 -14.68 4.71 0.82
N THR A 88 -14.09 5.28 1.87
CA THR A 88 -12.77 4.86 2.36
C THR A 88 -12.80 3.42 2.85
N THR A 89 -13.80 3.08 3.67
CA THR A 89 -13.93 1.75 4.23
C THR A 89 -14.12 0.72 3.12
N ASP A 90 -15.01 0.97 2.19
CA ASP A 90 -15.26 0.05 1.08
C ASP A 90 -14.03 -0.15 0.22
N PHE A 91 -13.30 0.92 -0.09
CA PHE A 91 -12.10 0.84 -0.91
C PHE A 91 -11.02 0.00 -0.22
N VAL A 92 -10.72 0.29 1.04
CA VAL A 92 -9.66 -0.41 1.78
C VAL A 92 -10.05 -1.86 1.99
N MET A 93 -11.28 -2.15 2.37
CA MET A 93 -11.75 -3.52 2.58
C MET A 93 -11.73 -4.34 1.30
N SER A 94 -12.02 -3.72 0.17
CA SER A 94 -12.01 -4.41 -1.12
C SER A 94 -10.61 -4.77 -1.61
N HIS A 95 -9.60 -3.98 -1.25
CA HIS A 95 -8.24 -4.11 -1.81
C HIS A 95 -7.18 -4.54 -0.81
N ALA A 96 -7.50 -4.61 0.48
CA ALA A 96 -6.52 -4.93 1.53
C ALA A 96 -6.45 -6.42 1.90
N LYS A 97 -7.21 -7.24 1.23
CA LYS A 97 -7.21 -8.69 1.51
C LYS A 97 -5.97 -9.38 0.98
#